data_88cb82f181e3e76f9f0cab11afe57523
#
_entry.id   88cb82f181e3e76f9f0cab11afe57523
#
_cell.length_a   1.000
_cell.length_b   1.000
_cell.length_c   1.000
_cell.angle_alpha   90.00
_cell.angle_beta   90.00
_cell.angle_gamma   90.00
#
_symmetry.space_group_name_H-M   'P 1'
#
loop_
_entity.id
_entity.type
_entity.pdbx_description
1 polymer ?
#
loop_
_entity_poly.entity_id
_entity_poly.type
_entity_poly.pdbx_seq_one_letter_code
_entity_poly.pdbx_strand_id
1 'polypeptide(L)'
;MKYISIILFAMLVPSAVAEMSHSPQEVNEGTTFTAWIDVDEDVESVTFYVCTLEEPHTCYKPQKMTRNESQNGRFQFDYQVKSNDFPGYKYELEKQDNSTEKIPASEYSYYEGMEVEKNGDSYYFKVNVKINESSEDTREGLFRDYWTYAVMIALGFTYFALKR
;
A
#
# COMPACT_ATOMS: atom_id res chain seq x y z
N MET A 1 -36.92 -44.49 -32.10
CA MET A 1 -35.92 -44.15 -31.06
C MET A 1 -35.68 -42.67 -31.11
N LYS A 2 -36.18 -41.92 -30.09
CA LYS A 2 -36.02 -40.46 -30.04
C LYS A 2 -34.86 -40.17 -29.11
N TYR A 3 -33.75 -39.63 -29.60
CA TYR A 3 -32.62 -39.22 -28.82
C TYR A 3 -32.97 -37.88 -28.16
N ILE A 4 -33.16 -37.89 -26.86
CA ILE A 4 -33.28 -36.67 -26.03
C ILE A 4 -31.85 -36.17 -25.77
N SER A 5 -31.43 -35.16 -26.49
CA SER A 5 -30.19 -34.42 -26.23
C SER A 5 -30.40 -33.53 -24.99
N ILE A 6 -29.90 -34.02 -23.84
CA ILE A 6 -29.83 -33.18 -22.65
C ILE A 6 -28.64 -32.23 -22.81
N ILE A 7 -28.92 -30.99 -23.21
CA ILE A 7 -27.94 -29.91 -23.18
C ILE A 7 -27.80 -29.51 -21.71
N LEU A 8 -26.72 -29.99 -21.08
CA LEU A 8 -26.30 -29.53 -19.77
C LEU A 8 -25.75 -28.11 -19.93
N PHE A 9 -26.61 -27.13 -19.74
CA PHE A 9 -26.19 -25.71 -19.66
C PHE A 9 -25.50 -25.52 -18.31
N ALA A 10 -24.17 -25.69 -18.30
CA ALA A 10 -23.34 -25.30 -17.16
C ALA A 10 -23.49 -23.78 -17.02
N MET A 11 -24.34 -23.35 -16.09
CA MET A 11 -24.37 -21.97 -15.65
C MET A 11 -23.01 -21.68 -14.99
N LEU A 12 -22.11 -21.07 -15.76
CA LEU A 12 -20.97 -20.33 -15.23
C LEU A 12 -21.58 -19.18 -14.43
N VAL A 13 -21.76 -19.39 -13.14
CA VAL A 13 -22.01 -18.30 -12.19
C VAL A 13 -20.71 -17.50 -12.17
N PRO A 14 -20.67 -16.26 -12.68
CA PRO A 14 -19.50 -15.44 -12.47
C PRO A 14 -19.38 -15.27 -10.94
N SER A 15 -18.30 -15.78 -10.37
CA SER A 15 -17.91 -15.38 -9.03
C SER A 15 -17.69 -13.89 -9.11
N ALA A 16 -18.53 -13.10 -8.46
CA ALA A 16 -18.32 -11.67 -8.33
C ALA A 16 -17.03 -11.51 -7.55
N VAL A 17 -15.95 -11.27 -8.25
CA VAL A 17 -14.69 -10.84 -7.64
C VAL A 17 -14.99 -9.46 -7.10
N ALA A 18 -14.87 -9.27 -5.79
CA ALA A 18 -15.04 -7.97 -5.18
C ALA A 18 -14.14 -6.96 -5.92
N GLU A 19 -14.76 -5.94 -6.52
CA GLU A 19 -13.99 -4.87 -7.14
C GLU A 19 -13.37 -4.03 -6.04
N MET A 20 -12.06 -3.88 -6.05
CA MET A 20 -11.35 -3.08 -5.06
C MET A 20 -10.14 -2.41 -5.69
N SER A 21 -9.77 -1.27 -5.13
CA SER A 21 -8.57 -0.54 -5.54
C SER A 21 -8.25 0.57 -4.54
N HIS A 22 -7.23 1.35 -4.85
CA HIS A 22 -6.95 2.63 -4.18
C HIS A 22 -6.51 3.68 -5.19
N SER A 23 -6.67 4.94 -4.83
CA SER A 23 -6.27 6.08 -5.66
C SER A 23 -5.70 7.21 -4.80
N PRO A 24 -4.60 7.84 -5.23
CA PRO A 24 -3.77 7.48 -6.38
C PRO A 24 -2.99 6.16 -6.16
N GLN A 25 -2.51 5.53 -7.24
CA GLN A 25 -1.70 4.30 -7.18
C GLN A 25 -0.29 4.55 -6.61
N GLU A 26 0.23 5.75 -6.81
CA GLU A 26 1.47 6.23 -6.20
C GLU A 26 1.17 7.46 -5.36
N VAL A 27 1.62 7.47 -4.13
CA VAL A 27 1.29 8.48 -3.12
C VAL A 27 2.57 9.16 -2.65
N ASN A 28 2.52 10.47 -2.41
CA ASN A 28 3.63 11.17 -1.76
C ASN A 28 3.41 11.20 -0.24
N GLU A 29 4.50 11.32 0.52
CA GLU A 29 4.41 11.62 1.95
C GLU A 29 3.53 12.86 2.21
N GLY A 30 2.73 12.80 3.26
CA GLY A 30 1.81 13.87 3.64
C GLY A 30 0.53 13.97 2.83
N THR A 31 0.40 13.20 1.73
CA THR A 31 -0.83 13.16 0.93
C THR A 31 -1.75 12.02 1.36
N THR A 32 -3.00 12.07 0.91
CA THR A 32 -4.02 11.07 1.25
C THR A 32 -4.26 10.15 0.05
N PHE A 33 -4.36 8.86 0.30
CA PHE A 33 -4.99 7.95 -0.65
C PHE A 33 -6.34 7.49 -0.14
N THR A 34 -7.21 7.16 -1.07
CA THR A 34 -8.53 6.61 -0.82
C THR A 34 -8.54 5.16 -1.29
N ALA A 35 -8.83 4.23 -0.38
CA ALA A 35 -9.00 2.82 -0.69
C ALA A 35 -10.49 2.46 -0.67
N TRP A 36 -10.96 1.61 -1.60
CA TRP A 36 -12.34 1.17 -1.64
C TRP A 36 -12.45 -0.32 -1.95
N ILE A 37 -13.59 -0.86 -1.54
CA ILE A 37 -14.00 -2.23 -1.83
C ILE A 37 -15.50 -2.27 -2.06
N ASP A 38 -15.91 -2.91 -3.16
CA ASP A 38 -17.30 -3.25 -3.44
C ASP A 38 -17.59 -4.64 -2.92
N VAL A 39 -18.63 -4.81 -2.11
CA VAL A 39 -18.94 -6.08 -1.47
C VAL A 39 -20.39 -6.49 -1.68
N ASP A 40 -20.63 -7.78 -1.61
CA ASP A 40 -21.96 -8.38 -1.71
C ASP A 40 -22.92 -7.93 -0.60
N GLU A 41 -24.21 -8.16 -0.81
CA GLU A 41 -25.26 -7.71 0.11
C GLU A 41 -25.22 -8.40 1.48
N ASP A 42 -24.57 -9.55 1.61
CA ASP A 42 -24.40 -10.29 2.85
C ASP A 42 -23.38 -9.69 3.83
N VAL A 43 -22.55 -8.72 3.38
CA VAL A 43 -21.57 -8.03 4.24
C VAL A 43 -22.26 -6.89 5.01
N GLU A 44 -22.19 -6.94 6.33
CA GLU A 44 -22.76 -5.91 7.22
C GLU A 44 -21.81 -4.77 7.52
N SER A 45 -20.52 -5.08 7.66
CA SER A 45 -19.52 -4.06 7.96
C SER A 45 -18.15 -4.44 7.38
N VAL A 46 -17.35 -3.42 7.12
CA VAL A 46 -15.95 -3.54 6.68
C VAL A 46 -15.06 -2.79 7.66
N THR A 47 -14.03 -3.45 8.15
CA THR A 47 -12.97 -2.82 8.94
C THR A 47 -11.71 -2.70 8.10
N PHE A 48 -11.21 -1.49 7.98
CA PHE A 48 -10.01 -1.13 7.25
C PHE A 48 -8.84 -1.00 8.23
N TYR A 49 -7.78 -1.76 7.99
CA TYR A 49 -6.55 -1.75 8.77
C TYR A 49 -5.42 -1.20 7.93
N VAL A 50 -4.62 -0.32 8.48
CA VAL A 50 -3.38 0.17 7.88
C VAL A 50 -2.22 -0.09 8.83
N CYS A 51 -1.14 -0.69 8.30
CA CYS A 51 0.11 -0.90 9.03
C CYS A 51 1.27 -0.47 8.12
N THR A 52 2.36 0.04 8.69
CA THR A 52 3.60 0.19 7.93
C THR A 52 4.22 -1.18 7.68
N LEU A 53 4.67 -1.42 6.44
CA LEU A 53 5.26 -2.70 6.01
C LEU A 53 6.76 -2.77 6.33
N GLU A 54 7.40 -1.64 6.59
CA GLU A 54 8.80 -1.56 6.98
C GLU A 54 8.97 -1.43 8.50
N GLU A 55 10.12 -1.83 9.00
CA GLU A 55 10.45 -1.73 10.43
C GLU A 55 10.66 -0.25 10.88
N PRO A 56 10.15 0.13 12.06
CA PRO A 56 9.36 -0.68 12.99
C PRO A 56 7.91 -0.81 12.53
N HIS A 57 7.43 -2.05 12.41
CA HIS A 57 6.06 -2.34 11.98
C HIS A 57 5.06 -1.72 12.96
N THR A 58 4.35 -0.70 12.51
CA THR A 58 3.36 0.02 13.30
C THR A 58 2.00 -0.09 12.65
N CYS A 59 0.98 -0.52 13.39
CA CYS A 59 -0.39 -0.52 12.92
C CYS A 59 -1.15 0.67 13.51
N TYR A 60 -1.98 1.28 12.68
CA TYR A 60 -2.77 2.43 13.06
C TYR A 60 -4.16 2.01 13.53
N LYS A 61 -4.88 2.96 14.13
CA LYS A 61 -6.24 2.70 14.63
C LYS A 61 -7.13 2.28 13.44
N PRO A 62 -7.79 1.09 13.52
CA PRO A 62 -8.68 0.64 12.47
C PRO A 62 -9.86 1.60 12.26
N GLN A 63 -10.33 1.68 11.02
CA GLN A 63 -11.56 2.38 10.66
C GLN A 63 -12.62 1.33 10.33
N LYS A 64 -13.78 1.41 10.97
CA LYS A 64 -14.92 0.52 10.69
C LYS A 64 -16.05 1.32 10.08
N MET A 65 -16.63 0.80 9.02
CA MET A 65 -17.80 1.34 8.34
C MET A 65 -18.87 0.27 8.25
N THR A 66 -20.10 0.64 8.54
CA THR A 66 -21.26 -0.24 8.41
C THR A 66 -21.90 -0.10 7.03
N ARG A 67 -22.72 -1.07 6.63
CA ARG A 67 -23.40 -1.04 5.33
C ARG A 67 -24.25 0.22 5.14
N ASN A 68 -24.88 0.73 6.20
CA ASN A 68 -25.69 1.95 6.13
C ASN A 68 -24.88 3.21 5.81
N GLU A 69 -23.57 3.17 6.07
CA GLU A 69 -22.65 4.27 5.79
C GLU A 69 -21.99 4.13 4.41
N SER A 70 -22.09 2.94 3.80
CA SER A 70 -21.55 2.66 2.46
C SER A 70 -22.40 3.31 1.36
N GLN A 71 -21.78 3.52 0.19
CA GLN A 71 -22.46 4.03 -0.99
C GLN A 71 -22.75 2.87 -1.96
N ASN A 72 -23.98 2.36 -1.93
CA ASN A 72 -24.42 1.26 -2.81
C ASN A 72 -23.52 0.00 -2.71
N GLY A 73 -23.09 -0.37 -1.50
CA GLY A 73 -22.20 -1.51 -1.28
C GLY A 73 -20.71 -1.20 -1.46
N ARG A 74 -20.36 0.02 -1.83
CA ARG A 74 -18.97 0.50 -1.84
C ARG A 74 -18.59 1.08 -0.50
N PHE A 75 -17.56 0.49 0.12
CA PHE A 75 -16.94 0.98 1.34
C PHE A 75 -15.65 1.72 0.97
N GLN A 76 -15.51 2.95 1.43
CA GLN A 76 -14.42 3.84 1.06
C GLN A 76 -13.75 4.39 2.31
N PHE A 77 -12.41 4.34 2.33
CA PHE A 77 -11.59 4.75 3.46
C PHE A 77 -10.45 5.65 3.01
N ASP A 78 -10.20 6.71 3.74
CA ASP A 78 -9.11 7.63 3.49
C ASP A 78 -7.98 7.42 4.49
N TYR A 79 -6.74 7.47 4.00
CA TYR A 79 -5.57 7.40 4.84
C TYR A 79 -4.52 8.42 4.39
N GLN A 80 -4.06 9.26 5.33
CA GLN A 80 -2.96 10.20 5.10
C GLN A 80 -1.63 9.53 5.40
N VAL A 81 -0.79 9.42 4.39
CA VAL A 81 0.56 8.84 4.48
C VAL A 81 1.43 9.76 5.34
N LYS A 82 2.04 9.20 6.38
CA LYS A 82 2.94 9.95 7.27
C LYS A 82 4.35 9.98 6.68
N SER A 83 5.22 10.80 7.25
CA SER A 83 6.63 10.80 6.86
C SER A 83 7.30 9.50 7.24
N ASN A 84 8.10 8.94 6.34
CA ASN A 84 8.75 7.64 6.43
C ASN A 84 7.76 6.48 6.68
N ASP A 85 6.56 6.58 6.12
CA ASP A 85 5.53 5.55 6.22
C ASP A 85 5.45 4.79 4.88
N PHE A 86 5.47 3.45 4.96
CA PHE A 86 5.30 2.55 3.83
C PHE A 86 4.02 1.73 4.07
N PRO A 87 2.84 2.35 3.90
CA PRO A 87 1.61 1.74 4.32
C PRO A 87 1.23 0.53 3.47
N GLY A 88 0.82 -0.52 4.16
CA GLY A 88 0.02 -1.58 3.60
C GLY A 88 -1.35 -1.59 4.27
N TYR A 89 -2.38 -1.96 3.53
CA TYR A 89 -3.73 -2.02 4.07
C TYR A 89 -4.40 -3.36 3.80
N LYS A 90 -5.36 -3.69 4.65
CA LYS A 90 -6.24 -4.87 4.48
C LYS A 90 -7.65 -4.56 4.95
N TYR A 91 -8.57 -5.37 4.49
CA TYR A 91 -9.96 -5.33 4.95
C TYR A 91 -10.29 -6.58 5.76
N GLU A 92 -11.19 -6.42 6.72
CA GLU A 92 -11.89 -7.50 7.40
C GLU A 92 -13.39 -7.26 7.23
N LEU A 93 -14.05 -8.18 6.53
CA LEU A 93 -15.47 -8.15 6.22
C LEU A 93 -16.21 -8.96 7.27
N GLU A 94 -17.22 -8.38 7.88
CA GLU A 94 -18.15 -9.05 8.79
C GLU A 94 -19.47 -9.31 8.04
N LYS A 95 -19.87 -10.56 7.95
CA LYS A 95 -21.06 -11.00 7.23
C LYS A 95 -22.27 -11.17 8.18
N GLN A 96 -23.47 -11.21 7.62
CA GLN A 96 -24.73 -11.37 8.34
C GLN A 96 -24.80 -12.66 9.17
N ASP A 97 -24.08 -13.69 8.80
CA ASP A 97 -23.95 -14.94 9.55
C ASP A 97 -22.90 -14.91 10.68
N ASN A 98 -22.32 -13.73 10.96
CA ASN A 98 -21.21 -13.47 11.87
C ASN A 98 -19.88 -14.14 11.45
N SER A 99 -19.77 -14.64 10.24
CA SER A 99 -18.49 -15.03 9.70
C SER A 99 -17.66 -13.81 9.33
N THR A 100 -16.32 -14.00 9.34
CA THR A 100 -15.39 -12.93 8.96
C THR A 100 -14.51 -13.40 7.80
N GLU A 101 -14.24 -12.49 6.87
CA GLU A 101 -13.37 -12.71 5.73
C GLU A 101 -12.28 -11.64 5.70
N LYS A 102 -11.02 -12.04 5.47
CA LYS A 102 -9.90 -11.10 5.37
C LYS A 102 -9.46 -10.98 3.92
N ILE A 103 -9.26 -9.74 3.48
CA ILE A 103 -8.80 -9.42 2.12
C ILE A 103 -7.58 -8.51 2.23
N PRO A 104 -6.41 -8.89 1.67
CA PRO A 104 -6.16 -10.15 0.94
C PRO A 104 -6.09 -11.37 1.87
N ALA A 105 -6.53 -12.52 1.35
CA ALA A 105 -6.55 -13.78 2.11
C ALA A 105 -5.19 -14.49 2.10
N SER A 106 -4.37 -14.28 1.06
CA SER A 106 -3.04 -14.87 0.89
C SER A 106 -2.18 -14.02 -0.05
N GLU A 107 -0.88 -14.27 -0.09
CA GLU A 107 0.04 -13.62 -1.05
C GLU A 107 -0.23 -14.00 -2.51
N TYR A 108 -0.88 -15.14 -2.73
CA TYR A 108 -1.24 -15.62 -4.08
C TYR A 108 -2.61 -15.11 -4.53
N SER A 109 -3.30 -14.33 -3.72
CA SER A 109 -4.54 -13.69 -4.12
C SER A 109 -4.24 -12.65 -5.19
N TYR A 110 -4.74 -12.89 -6.41
CA TYR A 110 -4.55 -11.96 -7.51
C TYR A 110 -5.62 -10.87 -7.45
N TYR A 111 -5.15 -9.64 -7.37
CA TYR A 111 -6.00 -8.45 -7.48
C TYR A 111 -5.37 -7.53 -8.52
N GLU A 112 -6.13 -7.17 -9.56
CA GLU A 112 -5.62 -6.42 -10.70
C GLU A 112 -4.99 -5.08 -10.27
N GLY A 113 -3.73 -4.89 -10.62
CA GLY A 113 -2.98 -3.65 -10.32
C GLY A 113 -2.57 -3.46 -8.86
N MET A 114 -2.73 -4.48 -7.99
CA MET A 114 -2.35 -4.39 -6.59
C MET A 114 -1.33 -5.46 -6.21
N GLU A 115 -0.28 -5.04 -5.51
CA GLU A 115 0.75 -5.92 -4.96
C GLU A 115 0.37 -6.32 -3.53
N VAL A 116 0.52 -7.61 -3.21
CA VAL A 116 0.26 -8.15 -1.87
C VAL A 116 1.58 -8.46 -1.19
N GLU A 117 1.75 -7.97 0.03
CA GLU A 117 2.92 -8.20 0.85
C GLU A 117 2.53 -8.81 2.20
N LYS A 118 3.35 -9.75 2.69
CA LYS A 118 3.14 -10.40 3.99
C LYS A 118 3.83 -9.61 5.08
N ASN A 119 3.08 -9.32 6.16
CA ASN A 119 3.62 -8.74 7.38
C ASN A 119 3.10 -9.51 8.60
N GLY A 120 3.99 -10.21 9.29
CA GLY A 120 3.64 -11.15 10.36
C GLY A 120 2.74 -12.27 9.83
N ASP A 121 1.61 -12.48 10.49
CA ASP A 121 0.61 -13.50 10.12
C ASP A 121 -0.51 -12.96 9.20
N SER A 122 -0.31 -11.78 8.63
CA SER A 122 -1.33 -11.11 7.80
C SER A 122 -0.75 -10.68 6.46
N TYR A 123 -1.65 -10.53 5.48
CA TYR A 123 -1.35 -10.03 4.15
C TYR A 123 -1.95 -8.64 3.98
N TYR A 124 -1.25 -7.78 3.23
CA TYR A 124 -1.63 -6.39 3.02
C TYR A 124 -1.45 -6.02 1.56
N PHE A 125 -2.32 -5.17 1.05
CA PHE A 125 -2.10 -4.47 -0.22
C PHE A 125 -1.07 -3.38 0.01
N LYS A 126 0.01 -3.42 -0.75
CA LYS A 126 1.08 -2.44 -0.69
C LYS A 126 0.66 -1.14 -1.36
N VAL A 127 0.97 -0.02 -0.74
CA VAL A 127 0.81 1.30 -1.33
C VAL A 127 2.18 1.82 -1.72
N ASN A 128 2.35 2.20 -2.99
CA ASN A 128 3.60 2.74 -3.48
C ASN A 128 3.78 4.18 -3.04
N VAL A 129 4.76 4.44 -2.18
CA VAL A 129 5.07 5.78 -1.67
C VAL A 129 6.30 6.34 -2.37
N LYS A 130 6.16 7.54 -2.94
CA LYS A 130 7.30 8.32 -3.44
C LYS A 130 7.90 9.10 -2.29
N ILE A 131 9.11 8.76 -1.92
CA ILE A 131 9.90 9.55 -0.97
C ILE A 131 10.42 10.78 -1.73
N ASN A 132 10.13 11.96 -1.20
CA ASN A 132 10.74 13.18 -1.70
C ASN A 132 12.22 13.19 -1.25
N GLU A 133 13.13 12.75 -2.11
CA GLU A 133 14.59 12.76 -1.89
C GLU A 133 15.19 14.15 -1.68
N SER A 134 14.39 15.16 -1.30
CA SER A 134 14.80 16.55 -1.27
C SER A 134 15.70 16.95 -0.10
N SER A 135 16.14 16.03 0.77
CA SER A 135 16.95 16.39 1.96
C SER A 135 18.30 15.69 2.11
N GLU A 136 18.61 14.62 1.37
CA GLU A 136 19.91 13.94 1.52
C GLU A 136 21.01 14.47 0.59
N ASP A 137 20.65 14.94 -0.61
CA ASP A 137 21.64 15.39 -1.62
C ASP A 137 22.39 16.67 -1.20
N THR A 138 21.83 17.47 -0.29
CA THR A 138 22.47 18.71 0.19
C THR A 138 23.62 18.45 1.17
N ARG A 139 23.63 17.32 1.89
CA ARG A 139 24.69 16.98 2.83
C ARG A 139 25.91 16.35 2.14
N GLU A 140 25.69 15.45 1.20
CA GLU A 140 26.82 14.82 0.46
C GLU A 140 27.52 15.83 -0.45
N GLY A 141 26.79 16.76 -1.06
CA GLY A 141 27.39 17.84 -1.85
C GLY A 141 28.29 18.75 -1.02
N LEU A 142 27.85 19.15 0.17
CA LEU A 142 28.63 19.99 1.09
C LEU A 142 29.90 19.31 1.58
N PHE A 143 29.86 18.02 1.92
CA PHE A 143 31.07 17.29 2.35
C PHE A 143 32.07 17.08 1.22
N ARG A 144 31.60 16.82 -0.01
CA ARG A 144 32.49 16.66 -1.18
C ARG A 144 33.21 17.95 -1.52
N ASP A 145 32.55 19.10 -1.41
CA ASP A 145 33.16 20.40 -1.67
C ASP A 145 34.15 20.78 -0.57
N TYR A 146 33.89 20.48 0.70
CA TYR A 146 34.84 20.72 1.78
C TYR A 146 36.12 19.90 1.63
N TRP A 147 36.06 18.64 1.19
CA TRP A 147 37.22 17.81 0.94
C TRP A 147 38.06 18.33 -0.22
N THR A 148 37.47 18.80 -1.30
CA THR A 148 38.20 19.42 -2.43
C THR A 148 38.91 20.68 -2.01
N TYR A 149 38.32 21.54 -1.22
CA TYR A 149 38.98 22.73 -0.68
C TYR A 149 40.12 22.36 0.29
N ALA A 150 39.92 21.40 1.18
CA ALA A 150 40.96 20.95 2.10
C ALA A 150 42.22 20.39 1.38
N VAL A 151 42.02 19.60 0.32
CA VAL A 151 43.09 19.09 -0.50
C VAL A 151 43.83 20.20 -1.25
N MET A 152 43.13 21.16 -1.81
CA MET A 152 43.75 22.31 -2.51
C MET A 152 44.60 23.18 -1.57
N ILE A 153 44.11 23.41 -0.34
CA ILE A 153 44.87 24.14 0.68
C ILE A 153 46.12 23.39 1.10
N ALA A 154 46.04 22.05 1.31
CA ALA A 154 47.16 21.22 1.69
C ALA A 154 48.27 21.20 0.58
N LEU A 155 47.86 21.08 -0.69
CA LEU A 155 48.78 21.15 -1.83
C LEU A 155 49.42 22.53 -1.97
N GLY A 156 48.71 23.60 -1.70
CA GLY A 156 49.25 24.95 -1.70
C GLY A 156 50.32 25.18 -0.62
N PHE A 157 50.10 24.64 0.58
CA PHE A 157 51.10 24.73 1.68
C PHE A 157 52.36 23.89 1.37
N THR A 158 52.25 22.71 0.80
CA THR A 158 53.39 21.87 0.45
C THR A 158 54.21 22.51 -0.67
N TYR A 159 53.60 23.13 -1.67
CA TYR A 159 54.30 23.86 -2.74
C TYR A 159 55.07 25.04 -2.17
N PHE A 160 54.51 25.81 -1.24
CA PHE A 160 55.18 26.95 -0.61
C PHE A 160 56.36 26.54 0.28
N ALA A 161 56.23 25.38 0.99
CA ALA A 161 57.27 24.87 1.86
C ALA A 161 58.50 24.32 1.08
N LEU A 162 58.27 23.79 -0.13
CA LEU A 162 59.32 23.26 -0.97
C LEU A 162 60.09 24.33 -1.79
N LYS A 163 59.55 25.54 -1.88
CA LYS A 163 60.13 26.63 -2.64
C LYS A 163 60.96 27.61 -1.77
N ARG A 164 61.06 27.36 -0.48
CA ARG A 164 61.83 28.10 0.50
C ARG A 164 63.13 27.35 0.84
#